data_83c5202406caf36d0d3291f71aebcd32
#
_entry.id   83c5202406caf36d0d3291f71aebcd32
#
_cell.length_a   1.000
_cell.length_b   1.000
_cell.length_c   1.000
_cell.angle_alpha   90.00
_cell.angle_beta   90.00
_cell.angle_gamma   90.00
#
_symmetry.space_group_name_H-M   'P 1'
#
loop_
_entity.id
_entity.type
_entity.pdbx_description
1 polymer ?
#
loop_
_entity_poly.entity_id
_entity_poly.type
_entity_poly.pdbx_seq_one_letter_code
_entity_poly.pdbx_strand_id
1 'polypeptide(L)'
;LNRKLVVTWWTNIRFEKSFTQDLCLLLKESGCIAVSGGLEVASDRLLELIKKGVTVEQVAQVTRNFTESGIMVHAYLMYGYPTQTIQETVDSLEMVRQLFELGVLQSGFWHQFAMTAHSPVGMFPEEFGVIPEQNEITFANNDINFKDKTGINHDKFSFGLKKSLFNYMHGICFDYDLQDWFDFKIPKTKIPSDFIYNCLQKEQNFSTKSNAKIVWIGGKPQTEIFTKSKKGNSWEMMKLTFHNKTQTYDISVNAEEGKWLLDTLEKISVYTENKITFSQLKSDFETHFE
;
A
#
# COMPACT_ATOMS: atom_id res chain seq x y z
N LEU A 1 -0.81 20.83 -6.65
CA LEU A 1 0.53 21.44 -6.67
C LEU A 1 0.58 22.68 -7.58
N ASN A 2 0.17 22.58 -8.84
CA ASN A 2 0.21 23.71 -9.79
C ASN A 2 -0.55 24.95 -9.32
N ARG A 3 -1.62 24.81 -8.53
CA ARG A 3 -2.41 25.91 -7.97
C ARG A 3 -1.82 26.45 -6.66
N LYS A 4 -0.72 25.91 -6.16
CA LYS A 4 -0.07 26.28 -4.88
C LYS A 4 -1.05 26.26 -3.69
N LEU A 5 -2.05 25.40 -3.73
CA LEU A 5 -3.00 25.23 -2.63
C LEU A 5 -2.31 24.48 -1.47
N VAL A 6 -2.41 25.03 -0.27
CA VAL A 6 -1.93 24.39 0.95
C VAL A 6 -3.13 23.70 1.59
N VAL A 7 -3.22 22.38 1.37
CA VAL A 7 -4.30 21.54 1.90
C VAL A 7 -3.71 20.24 2.46
N THR A 8 -4.34 19.71 3.48
CA THR A 8 -4.14 18.31 3.90
C THR A 8 -5.39 17.52 3.57
N TRP A 9 -5.22 16.26 3.15
CA TRP A 9 -6.34 15.42 2.76
C TRP A 9 -6.05 13.95 3.03
N TRP A 10 -7.11 13.17 3.11
CA TRP A 10 -7.09 11.71 3.17
C TRP A 10 -8.18 11.14 2.26
N THR A 11 -8.05 9.86 1.89
CA THR A 11 -9.01 9.23 0.98
C THR A 11 -9.08 7.72 1.19
N ASN A 12 -10.18 7.14 0.68
CA ASN A 12 -10.31 5.69 0.54
C ASN A 12 -9.71 5.25 -0.80
N ILE A 13 -9.00 4.11 -0.77
CA ILE A 13 -8.36 3.53 -1.94
C ILE A 13 -8.59 2.00 -1.99
N ARG A 14 -8.29 1.40 -3.13
CA ARG A 14 -7.94 -0.02 -3.21
C ARG A 14 -6.42 -0.11 -3.24
N PHE A 15 -5.83 -1.11 -2.60
CA PHE A 15 -4.37 -1.32 -2.60
C PHE A 15 -3.89 -1.87 -3.95
N GLU A 16 -4.03 -1.07 -4.99
CA GLU A 16 -3.68 -1.44 -6.36
C GLU A 16 -2.19 -1.24 -6.65
N LYS A 17 -1.64 -2.06 -7.56
CA LYS A 17 -0.22 -1.99 -7.98
C LYS A 17 0.20 -0.64 -8.55
N SER A 18 -0.76 0.18 -8.98
CA SER A 18 -0.51 1.54 -9.48
C SER A 18 0.05 2.48 -8.42
N PHE A 19 -0.13 2.19 -7.11
CA PHE A 19 0.47 2.97 -6.03
C PHE A 19 1.94 2.60 -5.84
N THR A 20 2.76 3.00 -6.81
CA THR A 20 4.22 2.90 -6.74
C THR A 20 4.79 3.87 -5.72
N GLN A 21 6.03 3.66 -5.29
CA GLN A 21 6.75 4.57 -4.39
C GLN A 21 6.70 6.02 -4.91
N ASP A 22 7.00 6.22 -6.20
CA ASP A 22 6.99 7.55 -6.83
C ASP A 22 5.62 8.23 -6.77
N LEU A 23 4.55 7.47 -7.03
CA LEU A 23 3.19 8.00 -6.92
C LEU A 23 2.85 8.34 -5.47
N CYS A 24 3.23 7.51 -4.52
CA CYS A 24 3.00 7.79 -3.10
C CYS A 24 3.74 9.05 -2.63
N LEU A 25 4.98 9.26 -3.07
CA LEU A 25 5.72 10.50 -2.82
C LEU A 25 5.00 11.72 -3.41
N LEU A 26 4.49 11.62 -4.64
CA LEU A 26 3.72 12.70 -5.27
C LEU A 26 2.42 13.00 -4.50
N LEU A 27 1.72 11.97 -4.02
CA LEU A 27 0.54 12.12 -3.17
C LEU A 27 0.89 12.83 -1.86
N LYS A 28 2.01 12.47 -1.23
CA LYS A 28 2.51 13.15 -0.03
C LYS A 28 2.78 14.63 -0.27
N GLU A 29 3.46 14.96 -1.36
CA GLU A 29 3.73 16.37 -1.73
C GLU A 29 2.45 17.15 -2.03
N SER A 30 1.39 16.48 -2.48
CA SER A 30 0.07 17.12 -2.68
C SER A 30 -0.71 17.36 -1.38
N GLY A 31 -0.18 16.93 -0.22
CA GLY A 31 -0.79 17.10 1.09
C GLY A 31 -1.56 15.86 1.59
N CYS A 32 -1.40 14.70 0.97
CA CYS A 32 -1.97 13.45 1.48
C CYS A 32 -1.31 13.09 2.81
N ILE A 33 -2.12 12.93 3.87
CA ILE A 33 -1.64 12.55 5.21
C ILE A 33 -1.96 11.10 5.56
N ALA A 34 -3.02 10.55 4.98
CA ALA A 34 -3.46 9.19 5.26
C ALA A 34 -4.27 8.61 4.09
N VAL A 35 -4.28 7.29 4.00
CA VAL A 35 -5.17 6.53 3.13
C VAL A 35 -5.86 5.43 3.92
N SER A 36 -7.09 5.11 3.55
CA SER A 36 -7.83 3.97 4.09
C SER A 36 -8.12 2.97 2.96
N GLY A 37 -7.86 1.70 3.19
CA GLY A 37 -8.10 0.68 2.17
C GLY A 37 -8.60 -0.64 2.75
N GLY A 38 -9.32 -1.41 1.93
CA GLY A 38 -9.78 -2.73 2.31
C GLY A 38 -8.71 -3.78 2.07
N LEU A 39 -8.10 -4.31 3.14
CA LEU A 39 -7.43 -5.60 3.10
C LEU A 39 -8.48 -6.72 3.19
N GLU A 40 -9.62 -6.42 3.81
CA GLU A 40 -10.71 -7.34 4.06
C GLU A 40 -10.24 -8.54 4.87
N VAL A 41 -10.33 -9.74 4.30
CA VAL A 41 -9.77 -10.94 4.90
C VAL A 41 -8.37 -11.14 4.37
N ALA A 42 -7.37 -11.23 5.22
CA ALA A 42 -6.00 -11.54 4.80
C ALA A 42 -5.88 -13.03 4.41
N SER A 43 -6.55 -13.42 3.32
CA SER A 43 -6.57 -14.74 2.71
C SER A 43 -6.75 -14.57 1.21
N ASP A 44 -5.76 -14.97 0.41
CA ASP A 44 -5.84 -14.82 -1.05
C ASP A 44 -7.02 -15.57 -1.65
N ARG A 45 -7.38 -16.74 -1.10
CA ARG A 45 -8.58 -17.49 -1.49
C ARG A 45 -9.86 -16.66 -1.32
N LEU A 46 -10.00 -16.00 -0.18
CA LEU A 46 -11.19 -15.18 0.10
C LEU A 46 -11.14 -13.87 -0.68
N LEU A 47 -9.96 -13.26 -0.86
CA LEU A 47 -9.79 -12.08 -1.71
C LEU A 47 -10.17 -12.36 -3.16
N GLU A 48 -9.89 -13.55 -3.66
CA GLU A 48 -10.33 -14.01 -4.98
C GLU A 48 -11.86 -14.22 -5.02
N LEU A 49 -12.42 -14.90 -4.01
CA LEU A 49 -13.87 -15.16 -3.91
C LEU A 49 -14.70 -13.86 -3.91
N ILE A 50 -14.25 -12.84 -3.18
CA ILE A 50 -14.91 -11.52 -3.18
C ILE A 50 -14.52 -10.66 -4.39
N LYS A 51 -13.73 -11.20 -5.31
CA LYS A 51 -13.24 -10.50 -6.51
C LYS A 51 -12.57 -9.16 -6.17
N LYS A 52 -11.78 -9.13 -5.08
CA LYS A 52 -11.11 -7.91 -4.62
C LYS A 52 -10.03 -7.44 -5.60
N GLY A 53 -9.40 -8.37 -6.34
CA GLY A 53 -8.39 -8.07 -7.35
C GLY A 53 -7.03 -7.66 -6.75
N VAL A 54 -6.78 -8.00 -5.50
CA VAL A 54 -5.50 -7.82 -4.80
C VAL A 54 -5.13 -9.09 -4.05
N THR A 55 -3.85 -9.28 -3.76
CA THR A 55 -3.31 -10.32 -2.89
C THR A 55 -2.77 -9.72 -1.60
N VAL A 56 -2.59 -10.54 -0.57
CA VAL A 56 -1.97 -10.09 0.70
C VAL A 56 -0.56 -9.53 0.45
N GLU A 57 0.24 -10.19 -0.40
CA GLU A 57 1.56 -9.71 -0.82
C GLU A 57 1.47 -8.31 -1.45
N GLN A 58 0.56 -8.12 -2.40
CA GLN A 58 0.36 -6.81 -3.03
C GLN A 58 -0.02 -5.74 -2.02
N VAL A 59 -0.93 -6.06 -1.08
CA VAL A 59 -1.32 -5.12 -0.03
C VAL A 59 -0.11 -4.74 0.83
N ALA A 60 0.70 -5.71 1.26
CA ALA A 60 1.90 -5.44 2.04
C ALA A 60 2.87 -4.48 1.31
N GLN A 61 3.12 -4.71 0.02
CA GLN A 61 3.99 -3.86 -0.79
C GLN A 61 3.44 -2.44 -0.97
N VAL A 62 2.14 -2.31 -1.24
CA VAL A 62 1.50 -1.01 -1.43
C VAL A 62 1.44 -0.22 -0.12
N THR A 63 1.12 -0.87 1.00
CA THR A 63 1.12 -0.22 2.32
C THR A 63 2.52 0.26 2.71
N ARG A 64 3.58 -0.50 2.38
CA ARG A 64 4.97 -0.06 2.52
C ARG A 64 5.23 1.21 1.72
N ASN A 65 4.86 1.26 0.44
CA ASN A 65 5.07 2.43 -0.41
C ASN A 65 4.44 3.69 0.19
N PHE A 66 3.23 3.61 0.73
CA PHE A 66 2.60 4.72 1.44
C PHE A 66 3.35 5.10 2.71
N THR A 67 3.67 4.12 3.56
CA THR A 67 4.30 4.37 4.86
C THR A 67 5.69 4.98 4.70
N GLU A 68 6.53 4.45 3.80
CA GLU A 68 7.85 5.00 3.48
C GLU A 68 7.77 6.41 2.87
N SER A 69 6.66 6.74 2.20
CA SER A 69 6.38 8.10 1.73
C SER A 69 5.86 9.04 2.83
N GLY A 70 5.69 8.56 4.06
CA GLY A 70 5.18 9.33 5.20
C GLY A 70 3.67 9.55 5.15
N ILE A 71 2.91 8.65 4.53
CA ILE A 71 1.45 8.63 4.49
C ILE A 71 0.98 7.49 5.39
N MET A 72 0.12 7.80 6.36
CA MET A 72 -0.45 6.78 7.26
C MET A 72 -1.42 5.88 6.51
N VAL A 73 -1.45 4.60 6.88
CA VAL A 73 -2.33 3.60 6.27
C VAL A 73 -3.29 3.05 7.31
N HIS A 74 -4.58 3.12 7.00
CA HIS A 74 -5.65 2.47 7.73
C HIS A 74 -6.19 1.28 6.92
N ALA A 75 -6.33 0.11 7.54
CA ALA A 75 -6.88 -1.08 6.89
C ALA A 75 -8.28 -1.41 7.41
N TYR A 76 -9.24 -1.52 6.50
CA TYR A 76 -10.50 -2.19 6.79
C TYR A 76 -10.27 -3.70 6.75
N LEU A 77 -10.59 -4.37 7.85
CA LEU A 77 -10.40 -5.79 8.06
C LEU A 77 -11.77 -6.44 8.30
N MET A 78 -11.98 -7.61 7.75
CA MET A 78 -13.24 -8.32 7.84
C MET A 78 -13.02 -9.76 8.32
N TYR A 79 -13.96 -10.30 9.06
CA TYR A 79 -14.03 -11.72 9.43
C TYR A 79 -15.45 -12.22 9.30
N GLY A 80 -15.64 -13.54 9.22
CA GLY A 80 -16.95 -14.15 9.07
C GLY A 80 -17.54 -14.05 7.66
N TYR A 81 -16.70 -13.85 6.64
CA TYR A 81 -17.15 -13.94 5.25
C TYR A 81 -17.62 -15.38 4.94
N PRO A 82 -18.65 -15.57 4.12
CA PRO A 82 -19.13 -16.90 3.75
C PRO A 82 -18.01 -17.85 3.36
N THR A 83 -18.07 -19.07 3.88
CA THR A 83 -17.06 -20.13 3.73
C THR A 83 -15.71 -19.90 4.41
N GLN A 84 -15.52 -18.80 5.11
CA GLN A 84 -14.31 -18.56 5.89
C GLN A 84 -14.16 -19.60 7.00
N THR A 85 -13.00 -20.25 7.06
CA THR A 85 -12.66 -21.22 8.10
C THR A 85 -12.07 -20.55 9.34
N ILE A 86 -12.10 -21.27 10.47
CA ILE A 86 -11.42 -20.83 11.71
C ILE A 86 -9.91 -20.64 11.43
N GLN A 87 -9.30 -21.54 10.65
CA GLN A 87 -7.89 -21.43 10.28
C GLN A 87 -7.59 -20.12 9.55
N GLU A 88 -8.43 -19.74 8.57
CA GLU A 88 -8.23 -18.49 7.83
C GLU A 88 -8.42 -17.26 8.71
N THR A 89 -9.28 -17.31 9.72
CA THR A 89 -9.40 -16.21 10.69
C THR A 89 -8.12 -16.05 11.51
N VAL A 90 -7.53 -17.17 11.98
CA VAL A 90 -6.29 -17.16 12.74
C VAL A 90 -5.10 -16.76 11.87
N ASP A 91 -5.02 -17.28 10.65
CA ASP A 91 -3.97 -16.94 9.68
C ASP A 91 -4.06 -15.46 9.26
N SER A 92 -5.28 -14.93 9.11
CA SER A 92 -5.50 -13.51 8.84
C SER A 92 -5.02 -12.63 10.00
N LEU A 93 -5.31 -13.03 11.24
CA LEU A 93 -4.82 -12.30 12.42
C LEU A 93 -3.29 -12.27 12.48
N GLU A 94 -2.63 -13.40 12.17
CA GLU A 94 -1.15 -13.45 12.14
C GLU A 94 -0.58 -12.51 11.06
N MET A 95 -1.12 -12.52 9.85
CA MET A 95 -0.65 -11.61 8.79
C MET A 95 -0.87 -10.14 9.18
N VAL A 96 -2.00 -9.81 9.80
CA VAL A 96 -2.26 -8.46 10.33
C VAL A 96 -1.26 -8.10 11.43
N ARG A 97 -0.95 -9.01 12.37
CA ARG A 97 0.08 -8.81 13.38
C ARG A 97 1.43 -8.42 12.76
N GLN A 98 1.88 -9.20 11.75
CA GLN A 98 3.14 -8.95 11.06
C GLN A 98 3.14 -7.59 10.31
N LEU A 99 2.03 -7.20 9.68
CA LEU A 99 1.91 -5.89 9.01
C LEU A 99 2.09 -4.73 9.99
N PHE A 100 1.53 -4.84 11.20
CA PHE A 100 1.72 -3.85 12.26
C PHE A 100 3.12 -3.88 12.85
N GLU A 101 3.66 -5.06 13.15
CA GLU A 101 5.02 -5.25 13.68
C GLU A 101 6.09 -4.65 12.76
N LEU A 102 5.92 -4.82 11.43
CA LEU A 102 6.80 -4.26 10.42
C LEU A 102 6.50 -2.79 10.11
N GLY A 103 5.53 -2.18 10.78
CA GLY A 103 5.22 -0.76 10.68
C GLY A 103 4.59 -0.32 9.36
N VAL A 104 4.13 -1.24 8.52
CA VAL A 104 3.49 -0.92 7.22
C VAL A 104 1.99 -0.66 7.33
N LEU A 105 1.39 -0.91 8.50
CA LEU A 105 0.07 -0.44 8.89
C LEU A 105 0.16 0.36 10.18
N GLN A 106 -0.62 1.44 10.31
CA GLN A 106 -0.67 2.28 11.51
C GLN A 106 -2.00 2.16 12.24
N SER A 107 -3.07 1.82 11.51
CA SER A 107 -4.37 1.60 12.14
C SER A 107 -5.23 0.62 11.34
N GLY A 108 -6.27 0.12 11.95
CA GLY A 108 -7.22 -0.78 11.30
C GLY A 108 -8.51 -0.92 12.08
N PHE A 109 -9.47 -1.57 11.47
CA PHE A 109 -10.74 -1.86 12.09
C PHE A 109 -11.25 -3.23 11.64
N TRP A 110 -11.51 -4.14 12.60
CA TRP A 110 -12.18 -5.42 12.35
C TRP A 110 -13.69 -5.25 12.39
N HIS A 111 -14.37 -5.59 11.30
CA HIS A 111 -15.81 -5.72 11.26
C HIS A 111 -16.21 -7.15 10.87
N GLN A 112 -17.31 -7.62 11.41
CA GLN A 112 -17.90 -8.88 10.98
C GLN A 112 -18.64 -8.67 9.66
N PHE A 113 -18.54 -9.64 8.77
CA PHE A 113 -19.28 -9.61 7.52
C PHE A 113 -20.78 -9.50 7.78
N ALA A 114 -21.43 -8.53 7.15
CA ALA A 114 -22.87 -8.37 7.10
C ALA A 114 -23.36 -8.60 5.68
N MET A 115 -24.30 -9.53 5.51
CA MET A 115 -24.93 -9.77 4.22
C MET A 115 -26.01 -8.72 4.00
N THR A 116 -25.87 -7.91 2.95
CA THR A 116 -26.89 -6.92 2.60
C THR A 116 -27.71 -7.38 1.39
N ALA A 117 -28.97 -6.98 1.31
CA ALA A 117 -29.90 -7.42 0.28
C ALA A 117 -29.42 -7.19 -1.16
N HIS A 118 -28.66 -6.11 -1.38
CA HIS A 118 -28.17 -5.71 -2.70
C HIS A 118 -26.70 -6.09 -2.96
N SER A 119 -26.04 -6.76 -2.00
CA SER A 119 -24.71 -7.31 -2.22
C SER A 119 -24.77 -8.55 -3.11
N PRO A 120 -23.67 -8.92 -3.80
CA PRO A 120 -23.61 -10.17 -4.55
C PRO A 120 -24.01 -11.39 -3.71
N VAL A 121 -23.59 -11.44 -2.44
CA VAL A 121 -23.95 -12.53 -1.51
C VAL A 121 -25.44 -12.54 -1.20
N GLY A 122 -26.05 -11.37 -1.04
CA GLY A 122 -27.51 -11.27 -0.79
C GLY A 122 -28.37 -11.58 -2.01
N MET A 123 -27.88 -11.23 -3.20
CA MET A 123 -28.60 -11.50 -4.46
C MET A 123 -28.44 -12.96 -4.93
N PHE A 124 -27.28 -13.58 -4.67
CA PHE A 124 -26.93 -14.92 -5.14
C PHE A 124 -26.40 -15.81 -4.00
N PRO A 125 -27.16 -15.99 -2.90
CA PRO A 125 -26.64 -16.61 -1.67
C PRO A 125 -26.16 -18.04 -1.87
N GLU A 126 -26.76 -18.79 -2.80
CA GLU A 126 -26.36 -20.17 -3.11
C GLU A 126 -24.95 -20.26 -3.67
N GLU A 127 -24.51 -19.27 -4.47
CA GLU A 127 -23.15 -19.22 -5.03
C GLU A 127 -22.08 -19.06 -3.93
N PHE A 128 -22.46 -18.42 -2.82
CA PHE A 128 -21.58 -18.18 -1.67
C PHE A 128 -21.78 -19.18 -0.53
N GLY A 129 -22.62 -20.21 -0.72
CA GLY A 129 -22.81 -21.25 0.27
C GLY A 129 -23.50 -20.78 1.55
N VAL A 130 -24.35 -19.77 1.48
CA VAL A 130 -25.15 -19.25 2.59
C VAL A 130 -26.64 -19.54 2.40
N ILE A 131 -27.35 -19.62 3.50
CA ILE A 131 -28.79 -19.79 3.55
C ILE A 131 -29.37 -18.55 4.23
N PRO A 132 -30.04 -17.66 3.50
CA PRO A 132 -30.71 -16.51 4.08
C PRO A 132 -31.80 -16.93 5.07
N GLU A 133 -31.88 -16.24 6.19
CA GLU A 133 -33.02 -16.33 7.08
C GLU A 133 -34.11 -15.36 6.58
N GLN A 134 -35.38 -15.74 6.77
CA GLN A 134 -36.51 -14.89 6.40
C GLN A 134 -36.55 -13.68 7.34
N ASN A 135 -36.12 -12.54 6.86
CA ASN A 135 -36.22 -11.26 7.54
C ASN A 135 -37.08 -10.31 6.71
N GLU A 136 -37.89 -9.50 7.38
CA GLU A 136 -38.52 -8.36 6.71
C GLU A 136 -37.46 -7.32 6.40
N ILE A 137 -37.18 -7.12 5.12
CA ILE A 137 -36.28 -6.05 4.67
C ILE A 137 -37.10 -4.76 4.69
N THR A 138 -36.68 -3.81 5.50
CA THR A 138 -37.30 -2.49 5.57
C THR A 138 -36.36 -1.44 4.93
N PHE A 139 -36.92 -0.27 4.64
CA PHE A 139 -36.11 0.85 4.11
C PHE A 139 -34.88 1.20 5.00
N ALA A 140 -35.01 1.03 6.30
CA ALA A 140 -34.01 1.40 7.27
C ALA A 140 -33.04 0.24 7.61
N ASN A 141 -33.38 -0.99 7.30
CA ASN A 141 -32.57 -2.16 7.60
C ASN A 141 -32.46 -3.05 6.36
N ASN A 142 -31.28 -3.06 5.78
CA ASN A 142 -30.94 -3.78 4.56
C ASN A 142 -30.16 -5.09 4.86
N ASP A 143 -29.81 -5.34 6.12
CA ASP A 143 -29.05 -6.51 6.53
C ASP A 143 -29.93 -7.75 6.58
N ILE A 144 -29.43 -8.84 6.01
CA ILE A 144 -30.10 -10.14 5.99
C ILE A 144 -29.32 -11.08 6.88
N ASN A 145 -29.99 -11.65 7.89
CA ASN A 145 -29.42 -12.73 8.67
C ASN A 145 -29.28 -13.97 7.80
N PHE A 146 -28.20 -14.70 7.99
CA PHE A 146 -27.92 -15.89 7.21
C PHE A 146 -27.21 -16.96 8.04
N LYS A 147 -27.31 -18.20 7.55
CA LYS A 147 -26.52 -19.32 8.06
C LYS A 147 -25.46 -19.70 7.02
N ASP A 148 -24.21 -19.74 7.46
CA ASP A 148 -23.13 -20.27 6.66
C ASP A 148 -23.14 -21.82 6.71
N LYS A 149 -22.90 -22.46 5.57
CA LYS A 149 -22.79 -23.91 5.46
C LYS A 149 -21.66 -24.51 6.31
N THR A 150 -20.65 -23.72 6.68
CA THR A 150 -19.57 -24.17 7.58
C THR A 150 -20.05 -24.39 9.02
N GLY A 151 -21.17 -23.78 9.40
CA GLY A 151 -21.71 -23.84 10.76
C GLY A 151 -20.83 -23.15 11.82
N ILE A 152 -19.85 -22.35 11.39
CA ILE A 152 -18.92 -21.65 12.29
C ILE A 152 -19.62 -20.43 12.88
N ASN A 153 -19.63 -20.33 14.22
CA ASN A 153 -20.00 -19.10 14.89
C ASN A 153 -18.80 -18.14 14.89
N HIS A 154 -18.83 -17.13 14.02
CA HIS A 154 -17.78 -16.14 13.91
C HIS A 154 -17.83 -15.05 14.98
N ASP A 155 -18.96 -14.85 15.67
CA ASP A 155 -19.12 -13.83 16.73
C ASP A 155 -18.10 -13.99 17.85
N LYS A 156 -17.76 -15.24 18.17
CA LYS A 156 -16.79 -15.56 19.23
C LYS A 156 -15.39 -14.96 19.01
N PHE A 157 -15.04 -14.66 17.75
CA PHE A 157 -13.74 -14.06 17.42
C PHE A 157 -13.70 -12.55 17.65
N SER A 158 -14.86 -11.89 17.71
CA SER A 158 -14.99 -10.43 17.75
C SER A 158 -14.12 -9.76 18.80
N PHE A 159 -14.21 -10.25 20.04
CA PHE A 159 -13.46 -9.66 21.16
C PHE A 159 -11.96 -9.80 21.00
N GLY A 160 -11.47 -11.01 20.70
CA GLY A 160 -10.04 -11.29 20.53
C GLY A 160 -9.43 -10.50 19.38
N LEU A 161 -10.11 -10.46 18.21
CA LEU A 161 -9.66 -9.70 17.06
C LEU A 161 -9.58 -8.19 17.33
N LYS A 162 -10.58 -7.62 18.00
CA LYS A 162 -10.58 -6.19 18.33
C LYS A 162 -9.54 -5.85 19.39
N LYS A 163 -9.41 -6.70 20.42
CA LYS A 163 -8.43 -6.51 21.49
C LYS A 163 -6.99 -6.60 20.97
N SER A 164 -6.67 -7.60 20.16
CA SER A 164 -5.35 -7.74 19.57
C SER A 164 -5.00 -6.55 18.68
N LEU A 165 -5.92 -6.14 17.79
CA LEU A 165 -5.72 -5.00 16.90
C LEU A 165 -5.50 -3.70 17.68
N PHE A 166 -6.26 -3.48 18.77
CA PHE A 166 -6.07 -2.31 19.62
C PHE A 166 -4.63 -2.26 20.19
N ASN A 167 -4.10 -3.38 20.68
CA ASN A 167 -2.73 -3.46 21.17
C ASN A 167 -1.70 -3.26 20.05
N TYR A 168 -1.89 -3.86 18.87
CA TYR A 168 -1.00 -3.69 17.73
C TYR A 168 -0.94 -2.24 17.25
N MET A 169 -2.06 -1.51 17.24
CA MET A 169 -2.07 -0.07 16.93
C MET A 169 -1.27 0.77 17.93
N HIS A 170 -1.06 0.26 19.15
CA HIS A 170 -0.22 0.91 20.17
C HIS A 170 1.22 0.38 20.19
N GLY A 171 1.59 -0.50 19.24
CA GLY A 171 2.94 -1.03 19.13
C GLY A 171 3.33 -2.03 20.20
N ILE A 172 2.36 -2.73 20.81
CA ILE A 172 2.58 -3.65 21.91
C ILE A 172 1.98 -5.04 21.64
N CYS A 173 2.44 -6.04 22.41
CA CYS A 173 1.95 -7.43 22.37
C CYS A 173 2.15 -8.15 21.03
N PHE A 174 3.18 -7.79 20.25
CA PHE A 174 3.53 -8.54 19.05
C PHE A 174 4.11 -9.93 19.34
N ASP A 175 4.64 -10.13 20.53
CA ASP A 175 5.21 -11.37 21.06
C ASP A 175 4.18 -12.30 21.72
N TYR A 176 2.91 -11.87 21.83
CA TYR A 176 1.85 -12.68 22.42
C TYR A 176 1.49 -13.84 21.50
N ASP A 177 1.28 -15.02 22.09
CA ASP A 177 0.70 -16.14 21.37
C ASP A 177 -0.72 -15.74 20.90
N LEU A 178 -1.09 -16.07 19.66
CA LEU A 178 -2.43 -15.76 19.14
C LEU A 178 -3.55 -16.37 19.98
N GLN A 179 -3.26 -17.49 20.67
CA GLN A 179 -4.17 -18.14 21.60
C GLN A 179 -4.57 -17.23 22.78
N ASP A 180 -3.68 -16.33 23.22
CA ASP A 180 -3.92 -15.47 24.40
C ASP A 180 -4.97 -14.39 24.16
N TRP A 181 -5.34 -14.17 22.92
CA TRP A 181 -6.43 -13.27 22.55
C TRP A 181 -7.82 -13.88 22.70
N PHE A 182 -7.92 -15.22 22.86
CA PHE A 182 -9.19 -15.96 22.85
C PHE A 182 -9.32 -16.85 24.08
N ASP A 183 -10.52 -16.86 24.65
CA ASP A 183 -10.91 -17.70 25.79
C ASP A 183 -11.32 -19.13 25.39
N PHE A 184 -11.26 -19.44 24.10
CA PHE A 184 -11.50 -20.76 23.53
C PHE A 184 -10.31 -21.22 22.69
N LYS A 185 -10.20 -22.52 22.50
CA LYS A 185 -9.08 -23.12 21.76
C LYS A 185 -9.17 -22.76 20.28
N ILE A 186 -8.09 -22.18 19.73
CA ILE A 186 -7.91 -21.92 18.30
C ILE A 186 -6.83 -22.85 17.71
N PRO A 187 -6.84 -23.10 16.39
CA PRO A 187 -5.74 -23.78 15.74
C PRO A 187 -4.48 -22.90 15.74
N LYS A 188 -3.30 -23.52 15.63
CA LYS A 188 -2.06 -22.78 15.39
C LYS A 188 -2.11 -22.15 13.99
N THR A 189 -1.54 -20.97 13.84
CA THR A 189 -1.38 -20.36 12.51
C THR A 189 -0.50 -21.24 11.62
N LYS A 190 -0.81 -21.22 10.32
CA LYS A 190 0.00 -21.85 9.26
C LYS A 190 0.91 -20.83 8.56
N ILE A 191 0.78 -19.55 8.91
CA ILE A 191 1.56 -18.48 8.31
C ILE A 191 2.96 -18.47 8.94
N PRO A 192 4.03 -18.51 8.14
CA PRO A 192 5.39 -18.34 8.64
C PRO A 192 5.56 -16.99 9.34
N SER A 193 6.37 -16.95 10.40
CA SER A 193 6.60 -15.73 11.19
C SER A 193 7.27 -14.59 10.39
N ASP A 194 7.85 -14.89 9.24
CA ASP A 194 8.52 -13.98 8.32
C ASP A 194 7.75 -13.78 7.00
N PHE A 195 6.49 -14.19 6.92
CA PHE A 195 5.70 -14.16 5.68
C PHE A 195 5.62 -12.76 5.08
N ILE A 196 5.16 -11.78 5.85
CA ILE A 196 5.05 -10.38 5.37
C ILE A 196 6.44 -9.79 5.11
N TYR A 197 7.43 -10.07 5.96
CA TYR A 197 8.80 -9.65 5.71
C TYR A 197 9.29 -10.13 4.34
N ASN A 198 9.10 -11.40 4.00
CA ASN A 198 9.47 -11.95 2.70
C ASN A 198 8.69 -11.32 1.54
N CYS A 199 7.40 -10.98 1.74
CA CYS A 199 6.63 -10.22 0.75
C CYS A 199 7.24 -8.83 0.49
N LEU A 200 7.77 -8.18 1.52
CA LEU A 200 8.40 -6.86 1.42
C LEU A 200 9.80 -6.91 0.80
N GLN A 201 10.51 -8.04 0.86
CA GLN A 201 11.85 -8.19 0.24
C GLN A 201 11.77 -8.41 -1.27
N LYS A 202 10.62 -8.79 -1.81
CA LYS A 202 10.46 -8.98 -3.25
C LYS A 202 10.60 -7.65 -3.98
N GLU A 203 11.51 -7.60 -4.95
CA GLU A 203 11.64 -6.44 -5.82
C GLU A 203 10.36 -6.21 -6.61
N GLN A 204 9.85 -5.00 -6.54
CA GLN A 204 8.75 -4.57 -7.40
C GLN A 204 9.35 -4.20 -8.76
N ASN A 205 9.32 -5.13 -9.71
CA ASN A 205 9.70 -4.85 -11.09
C ASN A 205 8.65 -3.96 -11.75
N PHE A 206 8.79 -2.66 -11.59
CA PHE A 206 7.97 -1.69 -12.31
C PHE A 206 8.65 -1.36 -13.64
N SER A 207 8.10 -1.83 -14.74
CA SER A 207 8.44 -1.25 -16.04
C SER A 207 7.68 0.07 -16.19
N THR A 208 8.41 1.18 -16.26
CA THR A 208 7.80 2.47 -16.55
C THR A 208 7.17 2.43 -17.94
N LYS A 209 5.85 2.65 -18.01
CA LYS A 209 5.14 2.69 -19.29
C LYS A 209 5.68 3.85 -20.13
N SER A 210 5.87 3.63 -21.42
CA SER A 210 6.41 4.64 -22.34
C SER A 210 5.62 5.96 -22.36
N ASN A 211 4.31 5.91 -22.12
CA ASN A 211 3.43 7.07 -22.03
C ASN A 211 3.27 7.62 -20.59
N ALA A 212 3.96 7.05 -19.59
CA ALA A 212 3.92 7.57 -18.25
C ALA A 212 4.50 8.99 -18.20
N LYS A 213 3.78 9.91 -17.57
CA LYS A 213 4.26 11.27 -17.34
C LYS A 213 5.28 11.27 -16.22
N ILE A 214 6.45 11.85 -16.46
CA ILE A 214 7.53 11.97 -15.47
C ILE A 214 7.41 13.31 -14.77
N VAL A 215 7.56 13.29 -13.45
CA VAL A 215 7.47 14.49 -12.61
C VAL A 215 8.58 14.47 -11.57
N TRP A 216 9.37 15.53 -11.51
CA TRP A 216 10.34 15.75 -10.46
C TRP A 216 9.68 16.44 -9.26
N ILE A 217 9.72 15.78 -8.10
CA ILE A 217 9.13 16.29 -6.84
C ILE A 217 10.17 16.84 -5.86
N GLY A 218 11.46 16.62 -6.14
CA GLY A 218 12.56 17.14 -5.34
C GLY A 218 12.84 18.63 -5.58
N GLY A 219 13.64 19.22 -4.72
CA GLY A 219 14.19 20.57 -4.91
C GLY A 219 15.25 20.62 -6.02
N LYS A 220 15.68 21.83 -6.36
CA LYS A 220 16.84 22.05 -7.24
C LYS A 220 18.11 21.58 -6.52
N PRO A 221 18.93 20.70 -7.11
CA PRO A 221 20.18 20.26 -6.47
C PRO A 221 21.19 21.41 -6.38
N GLN A 222 22.05 21.35 -5.37
CA GLN A 222 23.25 22.18 -5.33
C GLN A 222 24.26 21.62 -6.32
N THR A 223 25.00 22.49 -6.99
CA THR A 223 25.95 22.10 -8.06
C THR A 223 27.34 22.62 -7.79
N GLU A 224 28.34 21.79 -8.07
CA GLU A 224 29.75 22.15 -8.02
C GLU A 224 30.44 21.59 -9.27
N ILE A 225 31.21 22.45 -10.00
CA ILE A 225 32.00 22.04 -11.16
C ILE A 225 33.43 21.87 -10.70
N PHE A 226 34.06 20.75 -11.05
CA PHE A 226 35.44 20.45 -10.75
C PHE A 226 36.13 19.72 -11.91
N THR A 227 37.44 19.85 -12.00
CA THR A 227 38.26 19.18 -13.02
C THR A 227 38.81 17.88 -12.48
N LYS A 228 38.57 16.78 -13.19
CA LYS A 228 39.19 15.48 -12.94
C LYS A 228 40.28 15.23 -13.96
N SER A 229 41.48 14.82 -13.50
CA SER A 229 42.62 14.54 -14.36
C SER A 229 43.12 13.12 -14.16
N LYS A 230 43.43 12.42 -15.26
CA LYS A 230 44.03 11.09 -15.24
C LYS A 230 44.94 10.90 -16.46
N LYS A 231 46.17 10.49 -16.24
CA LYS A 231 47.17 10.21 -17.30
C LYS A 231 47.36 11.34 -18.32
N GLY A 232 47.37 12.59 -17.87
CA GLY A 232 47.58 13.76 -18.73
C GLY A 232 46.31 14.29 -19.43
N ASN A 233 45.19 13.59 -19.36
CA ASN A 233 43.91 14.08 -19.83
C ASN A 233 43.12 14.71 -18.68
N SER A 234 42.44 15.82 -18.95
CA SER A 234 41.54 16.48 -17.98
C SER A 234 40.17 16.69 -18.61
N TRP A 235 39.14 16.55 -17.78
CA TRP A 235 37.76 16.78 -18.17
C TRP A 235 36.97 17.41 -17.02
N GLU A 236 35.97 18.21 -17.38
CA GLU A 236 35.08 18.84 -16.40
C GLU A 236 34.01 17.86 -15.91
N MET A 237 33.81 17.85 -14.61
CA MET A 237 32.78 17.08 -13.93
C MET A 237 31.86 18.04 -13.19
N MET A 238 30.61 17.64 -13.05
CA MET A 238 29.63 18.33 -12.21
C MET A 238 29.19 17.39 -11.08
N LYS A 239 29.33 17.87 -9.85
CA LYS A 239 28.73 17.25 -8.68
C LYS A 239 27.37 17.87 -8.45
N LEU A 240 26.33 17.04 -8.29
CA LEU A 240 24.98 17.43 -7.93
C LEU A 240 24.67 16.86 -6.56
N THR A 241 24.28 17.72 -5.63
CA THR A 241 23.91 17.35 -4.27
C THR A 241 22.41 17.53 -4.10
N PHE A 242 21.72 16.42 -3.86
CA PHE A 242 20.28 16.37 -3.64
C PHE A 242 20.00 16.23 -2.15
N HIS A 243 19.08 17.04 -1.64
CA HIS A 243 18.64 17.00 -0.25
C HIS A 243 17.20 16.52 -0.18
N ASN A 244 16.93 15.58 0.69
CA ASN A 244 15.57 15.32 1.17
C ASN A 244 15.52 15.61 2.69
N LYS A 245 14.36 15.32 3.34
CA LYS A 245 14.16 15.64 4.77
C LYS A 245 15.14 14.93 5.71
N THR A 246 15.71 13.80 5.30
CA THR A 246 16.49 12.90 6.17
C THR A 246 17.87 12.58 5.65
N GLN A 247 18.11 12.75 4.35
CA GLN A 247 19.34 12.29 3.70
C GLN A 247 19.82 13.27 2.63
N THR A 248 21.11 13.20 2.33
CA THR A 248 21.76 13.94 1.26
C THR A 248 22.41 12.93 0.31
N TYR A 249 22.21 13.11 -0.99
CA TYR A 249 22.74 12.25 -2.03
C TYR A 249 23.62 13.06 -2.98
N ASP A 250 24.83 12.58 -3.22
CA ASP A 250 25.77 13.17 -4.15
C ASP A 250 25.92 12.29 -5.39
N ILE A 251 25.77 12.87 -6.57
CA ILE A 251 26.14 12.24 -7.83
C ILE A 251 27.16 13.10 -8.56
N SER A 252 28.12 12.49 -9.26
CA SER A 252 29.10 13.18 -10.08
C SER A 252 29.05 12.63 -11.50
N VAL A 253 28.77 13.49 -12.46
CA VAL A 253 28.63 13.19 -13.89
C VAL A 253 29.51 14.13 -14.70
N ASN A 254 29.65 13.90 -16.02
CA ASN A 254 30.30 14.87 -16.89
C ASN A 254 29.54 16.21 -16.87
N ALA A 255 30.24 17.32 -17.07
CA ALA A 255 29.62 18.64 -16.93
C ALA A 255 28.45 18.85 -17.94
N GLU A 256 28.53 18.27 -19.13
CA GLU A 256 27.46 18.32 -20.14
C GLU A 256 26.22 17.50 -19.69
N GLU A 257 26.43 16.27 -19.20
CA GLU A 257 25.37 15.45 -18.62
C GLU A 257 24.71 16.16 -17.43
N GLY A 258 25.51 16.80 -16.59
CA GLY A 258 25.01 17.57 -15.44
C GLY A 258 24.13 18.75 -15.85
N LYS A 259 24.50 19.47 -16.89
CA LYS A 259 23.70 20.58 -17.45
C LYS A 259 22.39 20.06 -18.03
N TRP A 260 22.45 19.00 -18.84
CA TRP A 260 21.24 18.37 -19.38
C TRP A 260 20.30 17.88 -18.27
N LEU A 261 20.85 17.26 -17.22
CA LEU A 261 20.06 16.81 -16.09
C LEU A 261 19.36 17.96 -15.37
N LEU A 262 20.04 19.09 -15.12
CA LEU A 262 19.45 20.28 -14.51
C LEU A 262 18.27 20.83 -15.34
N ASP A 263 18.47 20.99 -16.64
CA ASP A 263 17.42 21.43 -17.57
C ASP A 263 16.23 20.47 -17.59
N THR A 264 16.52 19.16 -17.54
CA THR A 264 15.51 18.13 -17.51
C THR A 264 14.68 18.19 -16.21
N LEU A 265 15.35 18.31 -15.05
CA LEU A 265 14.65 18.44 -13.75
C LEU A 265 13.72 19.66 -13.71
N GLU A 266 14.11 20.75 -14.37
CA GLU A 266 13.28 21.94 -14.47
C GLU A 266 12.07 21.71 -15.38
N LYS A 267 12.26 21.07 -16.54
CA LYS A 267 11.20 20.72 -17.51
C LYS A 267 10.17 19.75 -16.92
N ILE A 268 10.59 18.81 -16.09
CA ILE A 268 9.70 17.82 -15.47
C ILE A 268 9.24 18.21 -14.05
N SER A 269 9.51 19.43 -13.61
CA SER A 269 9.08 19.94 -12.30
C SER A 269 7.55 19.81 -12.13
N VAL A 270 7.10 19.60 -10.89
CA VAL A 270 5.67 19.57 -10.53
C VAL A 270 4.93 20.83 -10.94
N TYR A 271 5.63 21.96 -11.04
CA TYR A 271 5.07 23.27 -11.37
C TYR A 271 4.95 23.53 -12.87
N THR A 272 5.52 22.65 -13.71
CA THR A 272 5.43 22.76 -15.18
C THR A 272 4.10 22.23 -15.68
N GLU A 273 3.38 23.01 -16.52
CA GLU A 273 2.07 22.61 -17.03
C GLU A 273 2.15 21.45 -18.01
N ASN A 274 3.09 21.48 -18.93
CA ASN A 274 3.30 20.42 -19.92
C ASN A 274 4.17 19.30 -19.35
N LYS A 275 3.58 18.15 -19.05
CA LYS A 275 4.30 16.99 -18.53
C LYS A 275 4.88 16.15 -19.67
N ILE A 276 6.17 15.87 -19.58
CA ILE A 276 6.93 15.04 -20.52
C ILE A 276 6.67 13.57 -20.20
N THR A 277 6.53 12.72 -21.21
CA THR A 277 6.41 11.27 -21.03
C THR A 277 7.79 10.61 -20.91
N PHE A 278 7.80 9.39 -20.35
CA PHE A 278 9.04 8.63 -20.24
C PHE A 278 9.71 8.37 -21.58
N SER A 279 8.92 8.06 -22.63
CA SER A 279 9.47 7.88 -23.98
C SER A 279 10.09 9.15 -24.56
N GLN A 280 9.47 10.31 -24.33
CA GLN A 280 10.04 11.60 -24.76
C GLN A 280 11.35 11.91 -24.05
N LEU A 281 11.39 11.68 -22.73
CA LEU A 281 12.60 11.89 -21.93
C LEU A 281 13.73 10.95 -22.37
N LYS A 282 13.40 9.66 -22.61
CA LYS A 282 14.35 8.67 -23.09
C LYS A 282 14.93 9.07 -24.45
N SER A 283 14.07 9.44 -25.41
CA SER A 283 14.49 9.87 -26.73
C SER A 283 15.36 11.14 -26.70
N ASP A 284 15.05 12.08 -25.81
CA ASP A 284 15.86 13.30 -25.61
C ASP A 284 17.27 12.96 -25.11
N PHE A 285 17.38 12.02 -24.14
CA PHE A 285 18.67 11.53 -23.66
C PHE A 285 19.49 10.83 -24.75
N GLU A 286 18.88 9.87 -25.46
CA GLU A 286 19.52 9.13 -26.56
C GLU A 286 20.01 10.08 -27.66
N THR A 287 19.27 11.14 -27.98
CA THR A 287 19.65 12.13 -28.97
C THR A 287 20.85 12.97 -28.57
N HIS A 288 21.06 13.20 -27.26
CA HIS A 288 22.15 14.03 -26.78
C HIS A 288 23.45 13.25 -26.48
N PHE A 289 23.35 11.96 -26.11
CA PHE A 289 24.46 11.21 -25.55
C PHE A 289 24.77 9.87 -26.22
N GLU A 290 23.91 9.38 -27.11
CA GLU A 290 24.13 8.19 -27.95
C GLU A 290 24.21 8.54 -29.45
#